data_d999dd4090812c727e61e7815934139e
#
_entry.id   d999dd4090812c727e61e7815934139e
#
_cell.length_a   1.000
_cell.length_b   1.000
_cell.length_c   1.000
_cell.angle_alpha   90.00
_cell.angle_beta   90.00
_cell.angle_gamma   90.00
#
_symmetry.space_group_name_H-M   'P 1'
#
loop_
_entity.id
_entity.type
_entity.pdbx_description
1 polymer ?
#
loop_
_entity_poly.entity_id
_entity_poly.type
_entity_poly.pdbx_seq_one_letter_code
_entity_poly.pdbx_strand_id
1 'polypeptide(L)'
;MATAIRAAASGVALGPDEVARRARELGLMGWVRTDGDGGGLRLHAEGDPAAIEALLRDIGTVETEPARVEGHEQFAVRGVPAGVFVVQEHQATAHHYDLRLEVDGVMRSWAVPKGPSMDPAVKRLAVEVEDHAMSHNDYEGRSVIVWDRGAYEQGGRVPWPEALERGHAVFVLHGEKLSGGFALQRTRGGPKPQWLLIKRRDEHARPGTDVVAERPESVLSGRTLS
;
A
#
# COMPACT_ATOMS: atom_id res chain seq x y z
N MET A 1 7.40 24.20 19.80
CA MET A 1 7.41 22.71 19.74
C MET A 1 6.54 22.28 18.56
N ALA A 2 6.95 21.28 17.80
CA ALA A 2 6.11 20.75 16.73
C ALA A 2 4.83 20.14 17.32
N THR A 3 3.70 20.51 16.76
CA THR A 3 2.37 20.00 17.11
C THR A 3 1.91 19.08 15.99
N ALA A 4 1.05 18.13 16.32
CA ALA A 4 0.40 17.29 15.31
C ALA A 4 -1.11 17.26 15.52
N ILE A 5 -1.85 17.21 14.41
CA ILE A 5 -3.30 17.05 14.37
C ILE A 5 -3.69 15.96 13.36
N ARG A 6 -4.85 15.37 13.59
CA ARG A 6 -5.63 14.71 12.52
C ARG A 6 -6.83 15.59 12.22
N ALA A 7 -7.22 15.58 10.94
CA ALA A 7 -8.36 16.37 10.51
C ALA A 7 -9.18 15.61 9.46
N ALA A 8 -10.49 15.83 9.51
CA ALA A 8 -11.44 15.37 8.51
C ALA A 8 -12.19 16.57 7.93
N ALA A 9 -12.26 16.64 6.62
CA ALA A 9 -12.96 17.70 5.89
C ALA A 9 -13.96 17.10 4.90
N SER A 10 -15.15 17.67 4.82
CA SER A 10 -16.18 17.29 3.86
C SER A 10 -16.57 18.47 3.00
N GLY A 11 -16.95 18.20 1.74
CA GLY A 11 -17.36 19.26 0.80
C GLY A 11 -16.26 20.24 0.42
N VAL A 12 -15.01 19.78 0.43
CA VAL A 12 -13.82 20.60 0.14
C VAL A 12 -13.68 20.86 -1.35
N ALA A 13 -13.24 22.08 -1.71
CA ALA A 13 -12.95 22.46 -3.08
C ALA A 13 -11.57 22.01 -3.56
N LEU A 14 -10.63 21.80 -2.60
CA LEU A 14 -9.25 21.41 -2.90
C LEU A 14 -9.11 19.88 -2.96
N GLY A 15 -8.44 19.41 -4.01
CA GLY A 15 -8.04 18.01 -4.10
C GLY A 15 -6.85 17.65 -3.19
N PRO A 16 -6.58 16.33 -2.95
CA PRO A 16 -5.47 15.89 -2.10
C PRO A 16 -4.11 16.44 -2.54
N ASP A 17 -3.87 16.54 -3.86
CA ASP A 17 -2.62 17.05 -4.41
C ASP A 17 -2.41 18.53 -4.11
N GLU A 18 -3.46 19.33 -4.20
CA GLU A 18 -3.42 20.75 -3.87
C GLU A 18 -3.18 20.98 -2.37
N VAL A 19 -3.86 20.19 -1.52
CA VAL A 19 -3.63 20.24 -0.07
C VAL A 19 -2.19 19.84 0.26
N ALA A 20 -1.66 18.79 -0.36
CA ALA A 20 -0.28 18.36 -0.14
C ALA A 20 0.74 19.40 -0.63
N ARG A 21 0.51 20.01 -1.78
CA ARG A 21 1.34 21.12 -2.28
C ARG A 21 1.34 22.29 -1.28
N ARG A 22 0.17 22.69 -0.84
CA ARG A 22 0.02 23.80 0.11
C ARG A 22 0.66 23.52 1.46
N ALA A 23 0.51 22.31 1.98
CA ALA A 23 1.16 21.88 3.21
C ALA A 23 2.70 21.94 3.11
N ARG A 24 3.26 21.53 1.98
CA ARG A 24 4.72 21.64 1.74
C ARG A 24 5.21 23.09 1.67
N GLU A 25 4.44 23.97 1.02
CA GLU A 25 4.75 25.42 1.00
C GLU A 25 4.76 26.03 2.40
N LEU A 26 3.92 25.53 3.31
CA LEU A 26 3.86 25.93 4.70
C LEU A 26 4.90 25.21 5.58
N GLY A 27 5.74 24.35 5.02
CA GLY A 27 6.74 23.59 5.77
C GLY A 27 6.17 22.50 6.67
N LEU A 28 4.94 22.07 6.42
CA LEU A 28 4.30 21.01 7.20
C LEU A 28 4.73 19.62 6.71
N MET A 29 4.74 18.68 7.65
CA MET A 29 4.98 17.26 7.42
C MET A 29 3.69 16.47 7.65
N GLY A 30 3.55 15.27 7.07
CA GLY A 30 2.37 14.44 7.27
C GLY A 30 1.80 13.85 6.01
N TRP A 31 0.48 13.76 5.95
CA TRP A 31 -0.21 13.19 4.79
C TRP A 31 -1.66 13.67 4.67
N VAL A 32 -2.19 13.60 3.46
CA VAL A 32 -3.60 13.77 3.13
C VAL A 32 -4.07 12.59 2.27
N ARG A 33 -5.33 12.20 2.41
CA ARG A 33 -6.01 11.21 1.56
C ARG A 33 -7.47 11.57 1.35
N THR A 34 -8.09 11.02 0.31
CA THR A 34 -9.54 11.04 0.17
C THR A 34 -10.20 10.16 1.24
N ASP A 35 -11.36 10.54 1.73
CA ASP A 35 -12.15 9.79 2.71
C ASP A 35 -13.31 9.08 2.01
N GLY A 36 -13.11 7.81 1.68
CA GLY A 36 -14.14 6.96 1.09
C GLY A 36 -14.79 7.51 -0.18
N ASP A 37 -16.04 7.14 -0.43
CA ASP A 37 -16.77 7.45 -1.67
C ASP A 37 -17.38 8.87 -1.73
N GLY A 38 -17.15 9.71 -0.74
CA GLY A 38 -17.91 10.96 -0.53
C GLY A 38 -17.18 12.26 -0.84
N GLY A 39 -15.98 12.25 -1.41
CA GLY A 39 -15.26 13.49 -1.74
C GLY A 39 -14.76 14.28 -0.52
N GLY A 40 -14.68 13.67 0.64
CA GLY A 40 -14.04 14.20 1.83
C GLY A 40 -12.52 13.98 1.83
N LEU A 41 -11.83 14.67 2.73
CA LEU A 41 -10.40 14.50 2.96
C LEU A 41 -10.14 14.11 4.42
N ARG A 42 -9.17 13.22 4.62
CA ARG A 42 -8.51 13.02 5.91
C ARG A 42 -7.05 13.41 5.80
N LEU A 43 -6.54 14.07 6.83
CA LEU A 43 -5.14 14.44 6.87
C LEU A 43 -4.55 14.29 8.28
N HIS A 44 -3.25 14.14 8.31
CA HIS A 44 -2.41 14.27 9.49
C HIS A 44 -1.35 15.32 9.18
N ALA A 45 -1.27 16.35 9.99
CA ALA A 45 -0.31 17.43 9.79
C ALA A 45 0.54 17.64 11.04
N GLU A 46 1.85 17.76 10.83
CA GLU A 46 2.87 17.99 11.86
C GLU A 46 3.65 19.26 11.51
N GLY A 47 3.87 20.14 12.47
CA GLY A 47 4.70 21.32 12.28
C GLY A 47 4.35 22.47 13.20
N ASP A 48 4.57 23.68 12.70
CA ASP A 48 4.23 24.91 13.41
C ASP A 48 2.71 25.07 13.52
N PRO A 49 2.16 25.40 14.71
CA PRO A 49 0.73 25.56 14.90
C PRO A 49 0.09 26.60 13.95
N ALA A 50 0.77 27.72 13.69
CA ALA A 50 0.24 28.75 12.81
C ALA A 50 0.21 28.29 11.33
N ALA A 51 1.17 27.47 10.91
CA ALA A 51 1.17 26.83 9.60
C ALA A 51 0.04 25.81 9.47
N ILE A 52 -0.22 25.01 10.50
CA ILE A 52 -1.36 24.08 10.55
C ILE A 52 -2.68 24.85 10.43
N GLU A 53 -2.86 25.91 11.20
CA GLU A 53 -4.06 26.75 11.12
C GLU A 53 -4.24 27.41 9.73
N ALA A 54 -3.14 27.81 9.08
CA ALA A 54 -3.17 28.34 7.74
C ALA A 54 -3.65 27.29 6.71
N LEU A 55 -3.14 26.04 6.81
CA LEU A 55 -3.59 24.94 5.98
C LEU A 55 -5.08 24.64 6.18
N LEU A 56 -5.54 24.59 7.43
CA LEU A 56 -6.95 24.31 7.74
C LEU A 56 -7.89 25.39 7.20
N ARG A 57 -7.48 26.66 7.24
CA ARG A 57 -8.24 27.78 6.65
C ARG A 57 -8.39 27.63 5.13
N ASP A 58 -7.32 27.18 4.46
CA ASP A 58 -7.33 26.99 3.02
C ASP A 58 -8.23 25.80 2.61
N ILE A 59 -8.30 24.76 3.45
CA ILE A 59 -9.18 23.60 3.22
C ILE A 59 -10.66 23.94 3.49
N GLY A 60 -10.95 24.80 4.45
CA GLY A 60 -12.31 25.22 4.82
C GLY A 60 -12.81 24.56 6.11
N THR A 61 -14.06 24.09 6.11
CA THR A 61 -14.66 23.48 7.33
C THR A 61 -14.04 22.12 7.62
N VAL A 62 -13.36 22.01 8.77
CA VAL A 62 -12.58 20.83 9.12
C VAL A 62 -12.84 20.46 10.59
N GLU A 63 -13.13 19.20 10.84
CA GLU A 63 -13.10 18.61 12.18
C GLU A 63 -11.67 18.23 12.53
N THR A 64 -11.18 18.64 13.68
CA THR A 64 -9.79 18.38 14.10
C THR A 64 -9.71 17.71 15.46
N GLU A 65 -8.71 16.84 15.60
CA GLU A 65 -8.34 16.22 16.88
C GLU A 65 -6.83 16.31 17.08
N PRO A 66 -6.35 16.46 18.33
CA PRO A 66 -4.93 16.38 18.64
C PRO A 66 -4.38 15.00 18.23
N ALA A 67 -3.16 14.99 17.70
CA ALA A 67 -2.49 13.76 17.31
C ALA A 67 -1.07 13.70 17.86
N ARG A 68 -0.50 12.50 17.87
CA ARG A 68 0.90 12.31 18.20
C ARG A 68 1.76 12.67 16.98
N VAL A 69 2.90 13.32 17.21
CA VAL A 69 3.93 13.52 16.19
C VAL A 69 4.49 12.14 15.79
N GLU A 70 4.34 11.77 14.52
CA GLU A 70 4.78 10.50 13.96
C GLU A 70 6.17 10.60 13.31
N GLY A 71 6.69 11.83 13.16
CA GLY A 71 8.02 12.11 12.60
C GLY A 71 8.08 11.93 11.09
N HIS A 72 7.10 12.47 10.39
CA HIS A 72 7.11 12.50 8.93
C HIS A 72 8.23 13.40 8.40
N GLU A 73 8.83 13.03 7.27
CA GLU A 73 9.92 13.78 6.63
C GLU A 73 9.43 14.67 5.49
N GLN A 74 8.19 14.48 5.04
CA GLN A 74 7.52 15.29 4.01
C GLN A 74 6.01 15.20 4.16
N PHE A 75 5.28 16.04 3.42
CA PHE A 75 3.83 15.93 3.30
C PHE A 75 3.47 15.16 2.03
N ALA A 76 2.78 14.01 2.19
CA ALA A 76 2.46 13.08 1.11
C ALA A 76 0.97 12.97 0.87
N VAL A 77 0.57 12.70 -0.36
CA VAL A 77 -0.78 12.18 -0.68
C VAL A 77 -0.77 10.68 -0.40
N ARG A 78 -1.77 10.19 0.36
CA ARG A 78 -1.96 8.76 0.64
C ARG A 78 -3.32 8.31 0.14
N GLY A 79 -3.46 7.00 -0.05
CA GLY A 79 -4.73 6.43 -0.47
C GLY A 79 -5.12 6.80 -1.89
N VAL A 80 -4.16 7.19 -2.72
CA VAL A 80 -4.39 7.33 -4.16
C VAL A 80 -4.56 5.92 -4.70
N PRO A 81 -5.66 5.61 -5.39
CA PRO A 81 -5.76 4.35 -6.10
C PRO A 81 -4.55 4.20 -7.01
N ALA A 82 -3.70 3.25 -6.72
CA ALA A 82 -2.49 3.04 -7.50
C ALA A 82 -2.72 2.03 -8.63
N GLY A 83 -3.79 1.25 -8.53
CA GLY A 83 -4.15 0.25 -9.52
C GLY A 83 -4.64 -1.05 -8.88
N VAL A 84 -4.49 -2.14 -9.62
CA VAL A 84 -4.89 -3.47 -9.18
C VAL A 84 -3.69 -4.29 -8.71
N PHE A 85 -3.96 -5.26 -7.84
CA PHE A 85 -2.99 -6.28 -7.51
C PHE A 85 -3.57 -7.67 -7.76
N VAL A 86 -2.68 -8.63 -7.97
CA VAL A 86 -3.01 -10.05 -8.00
C VAL A 86 -1.90 -10.85 -7.29
N VAL A 87 -2.32 -11.90 -6.63
CA VAL A 87 -1.43 -12.96 -6.13
C VAL A 87 -1.82 -14.25 -6.80
N GLN A 88 -0.93 -14.80 -7.59
CA GLN A 88 -1.12 -16.11 -8.22
C GLN A 88 -0.30 -17.15 -7.47
N GLU A 89 -0.93 -18.25 -7.07
CA GLU A 89 -0.23 -19.44 -6.61
C GLU A 89 0.22 -20.23 -7.82
N HIS A 90 1.49 -20.60 -7.85
CA HIS A 90 2.11 -21.26 -8.98
C HIS A 90 2.86 -22.52 -8.54
N GLN A 91 2.39 -23.66 -9.02
CA GLN A 91 3.04 -24.95 -8.84
C GLN A 91 3.93 -25.27 -10.05
N ALA A 92 5.09 -24.60 -10.09
CA ALA A 92 6.13 -24.81 -11.09
C ALA A 92 7.18 -25.82 -10.58
N THR A 93 8.42 -25.73 -11.06
CA THR A 93 9.55 -26.51 -10.52
C THR A 93 9.75 -26.32 -9.02
N ALA A 94 9.44 -25.11 -8.53
CA ALA A 94 9.34 -24.79 -7.12
C ALA A 94 8.00 -24.09 -6.86
N HIS A 95 7.28 -24.53 -5.85
CA HIS A 95 6.02 -23.91 -5.43
C HIS A 95 6.28 -22.49 -4.92
N HIS A 96 5.54 -21.51 -5.40
CA HIS A 96 5.65 -20.11 -4.98
C HIS A 96 4.35 -19.34 -5.25
N TYR A 97 4.31 -18.12 -4.75
CA TYR A 97 3.24 -17.15 -5.02
C TYR A 97 3.84 -15.95 -5.74
N ASP A 98 3.23 -15.52 -6.82
CA ASP A 98 3.60 -14.30 -7.54
C ASP A 98 2.74 -13.14 -7.06
N LEU A 99 3.31 -12.23 -6.29
CA LEU A 99 2.69 -10.94 -5.99
C LEU A 99 2.94 -10.00 -7.16
N ARG A 100 1.89 -9.43 -7.69
CA ARG A 100 1.94 -8.46 -8.80
C ARG A 100 1.17 -7.20 -8.43
N LEU A 101 1.77 -6.05 -8.71
CA LEU A 101 1.21 -4.72 -8.47
C LEU A 101 1.28 -3.91 -9.77
N GLU A 102 0.16 -3.35 -10.19
CA GLU A 102 0.11 -2.48 -11.36
C GLU A 102 0.87 -1.17 -11.09
N VAL A 103 1.86 -0.88 -11.92
CA VAL A 103 2.62 0.36 -11.89
C VAL A 103 2.85 0.80 -13.33
N ASP A 104 2.42 2.00 -13.68
CA ASP A 104 2.58 2.57 -15.04
C ASP A 104 2.10 1.64 -16.16
N GLY A 105 0.98 0.92 -15.94
CA GLY A 105 0.34 0.05 -16.93
C GLY A 105 0.99 -1.33 -17.12
N VAL A 106 1.94 -1.71 -16.26
CA VAL A 106 2.52 -3.06 -16.22
C VAL A 106 2.38 -3.65 -14.82
N MET A 107 2.45 -4.97 -14.72
CA MET A 107 2.44 -5.68 -13.43
C MET A 107 3.87 -5.91 -12.95
N ARG A 108 4.35 -5.04 -12.05
CA ARG A 108 5.60 -5.27 -11.32
C ARG A 108 5.44 -6.51 -10.46
N SER A 109 6.39 -7.43 -10.53
CA SER A 109 6.18 -8.80 -10.06
C SER A 109 7.28 -9.29 -9.13
N TRP A 110 6.88 -10.00 -8.08
CA TRP A 110 7.77 -10.64 -7.11
C TRP A 110 7.34 -12.07 -6.82
N ALA A 111 8.24 -13.02 -7.00
CA ALA A 111 8.04 -14.40 -6.56
C ALA A 111 8.27 -14.50 -5.04
N VAL A 112 7.29 -15.01 -4.32
CA VAL A 112 7.28 -15.17 -2.86
C VAL A 112 7.21 -16.67 -2.54
N PRO A 113 8.34 -17.34 -2.25
CA PRO A 113 8.38 -18.82 -2.14
C PRO A 113 7.50 -19.41 -1.05
N LYS A 114 7.24 -18.67 0.02
CA LYS A 114 6.38 -19.12 1.13
C LYS A 114 5.02 -18.40 1.18
N GLY A 115 4.67 -17.70 0.09
CA GLY A 115 3.48 -16.87 0.04
C GLY A 115 3.48 -15.66 1.00
N PRO A 116 2.50 -14.77 0.88
CA PRO A 116 2.34 -13.62 1.77
C PRO A 116 1.94 -14.06 3.19
N SER A 117 2.04 -13.14 4.15
CA SER A 117 1.61 -13.37 5.53
C SER A 117 0.81 -12.16 6.05
N MET A 118 -0.19 -12.42 6.86
CA MET A 118 -0.93 -11.40 7.60
C MET A 118 -0.37 -11.14 9.00
N ASP A 119 0.69 -11.88 9.38
CA ASP A 119 1.41 -11.69 10.64
C ASP A 119 2.56 -10.67 10.48
N PRO A 120 2.55 -9.52 11.18
CA PRO A 120 3.61 -8.51 11.11
C PRO A 120 4.98 -8.98 11.62
N ALA A 121 5.03 -10.07 12.38
CA ALA A 121 6.30 -10.65 12.83
C ALA A 121 7.00 -11.49 11.74
N VAL A 122 6.25 -11.89 10.70
CA VAL A 122 6.73 -12.73 9.62
C VAL A 122 7.20 -11.87 8.45
N LYS A 123 8.47 -12.00 8.08
CA LYS A 123 9.05 -11.37 6.88
C LYS A 123 9.19 -12.43 5.79
N ARG A 124 8.56 -12.20 4.65
CA ARG A 124 8.62 -13.14 3.51
C ARG A 124 9.63 -12.65 2.47
N LEU A 125 10.52 -13.56 2.08
CA LEU A 125 11.39 -13.30 0.92
C LEU A 125 10.50 -13.08 -0.31
N ALA A 126 10.79 -12.03 -1.06
CA ALA A 126 10.18 -11.72 -2.35
C ALA A 126 11.32 -11.44 -3.35
N VAL A 127 11.37 -12.20 -4.41
CA VAL A 127 12.41 -12.07 -5.45
C VAL A 127 11.77 -11.34 -6.63
N GLU A 128 12.32 -10.18 -6.98
CA GLU A 128 11.84 -9.42 -8.14
C GLU A 128 12.09 -10.21 -9.43
N VAL A 129 11.07 -10.30 -10.25
CA VAL A 129 11.08 -10.97 -11.54
C VAL A 129 10.65 -10.02 -12.65
N GLU A 130 10.63 -10.47 -13.90
CA GLU A 130 10.22 -9.67 -15.03
C GLU A 130 8.77 -9.15 -14.88
N ASP A 131 8.53 -7.96 -15.41
CA ASP A 131 7.20 -7.36 -15.44
C ASP A 131 6.27 -8.17 -16.34
N HIS A 132 4.99 -8.25 -15.99
CA HIS A 132 3.99 -8.99 -16.73
C HIS A 132 2.93 -8.05 -17.31
N ALA A 133 2.30 -8.49 -18.41
CA ALA A 133 1.17 -7.78 -18.97
C ALA A 133 -0.07 -7.94 -18.09
N MET A 134 -0.92 -6.92 -18.05
CA MET A 134 -2.19 -6.90 -17.30
C MET A 134 -3.14 -8.05 -17.71
N SER A 135 -3.07 -8.51 -18.95
CA SER A 135 -3.88 -9.61 -19.47
C SER A 135 -3.69 -10.97 -18.78
N HIS A 136 -2.63 -11.11 -17.98
CA HIS A 136 -2.36 -12.33 -17.22
C HIS A 136 -2.99 -12.35 -15.81
N ASN A 137 -3.64 -11.27 -15.39
CA ASN A 137 -4.15 -11.14 -14.02
C ASN A 137 -5.25 -12.15 -13.66
N ASP A 138 -6.07 -12.52 -14.63
CA ASP A 138 -7.19 -13.47 -14.43
C ASP A 138 -6.86 -14.88 -14.98
N TYR A 139 -5.61 -15.12 -15.34
CA TYR A 139 -5.24 -16.41 -15.90
C TYR A 139 -5.17 -17.48 -14.82
N GLU A 140 -5.90 -18.57 -15.04
CA GLU A 140 -5.79 -19.82 -14.30
C GLU A 140 -5.51 -20.97 -15.25
N GLY A 141 -4.66 -21.87 -14.82
CA GLY A 141 -4.25 -23.05 -15.57
C GLY A 141 -4.10 -24.27 -14.65
N ARG A 142 -3.49 -25.31 -15.18
CA ARG A 142 -3.28 -26.57 -14.44
C ARG A 142 -2.44 -26.39 -13.18
N SER A 143 -1.44 -25.51 -13.28
CA SER A 143 -0.43 -25.23 -12.25
C SER A 143 -0.49 -23.81 -11.70
N VAL A 144 -1.51 -23.04 -12.04
CA VAL A 144 -1.69 -21.65 -11.62
C VAL A 144 -3.13 -21.40 -11.23
N ILE A 145 -3.33 -20.73 -10.09
CA ILE A 145 -4.63 -20.18 -9.68
C ILE A 145 -4.47 -18.72 -9.25
N VAL A 146 -5.54 -17.95 -9.36
CA VAL A 146 -5.62 -16.61 -8.77
C VAL A 146 -5.96 -16.75 -7.29
N TRP A 147 -4.92 -16.76 -6.45
CA TRP A 147 -5.07 -16.98 -5.01
C TRP A 147 -5.71 -15.79 -4.30
N ASP A 148 -5.35 -14.54 -4.70
CA ASP A 148 -6.00 -13.31 -4.23
C ASP A 148 -5.89 -12.20 -5.27
N ARG A 149 -6.79 -11.23 -5.23
CA ARG A 149 -6.78 -10.05 -6.09
C ARG A 149 -7.59 -8.91 -5.49
N GLY A 150 -7.40 -7.71 -6.02
CA GLY A 150 -8.16 -6.54 -5.62
C GLY A 150 -7.51 -5.24 -6.07
N ALA A 151 -7.99 -4.14 -5.51
CA ALA A 151 -7.35 -2.85 -5.64
C ALA A 151 -6.21 -2.71 -4.63
N TYR A 152 -5.25 -1.84 -4.93
CA TYR A 152 -4.26 -1.41 -3.96
C TYR A 152 -4.06 0.11 -4.00
N GLU A 153 -3.59 0.66 -2.90
CA GLU A 153 -3.28 2.08 -2.75
C GLU A 153 -1.82 2.27 -2.38
N GLN A 154 -1.21 3.32 -2.88
CA GLN A 154 0.11 3.74 -2.40
C GLN A 154 0.00 4.21 -0.95
N GLY A 155 0.86 3.74 -0.10
CA GLY A 155 0.81 4.02 1.34
C GLY A 155 2.12 4.57 1.90
N GLY A 156 2.93 5.22 1.13
CA GLY A 156 4.25 5.71 1.56
C GLY A 156 4.37 7.23 1.54
N ARG A 157 5.57 7.70 1.89
CA ARG A 157 5.96 9.10 1.80
C ARG A 157 6.47 9.48 0.42
N VAL A 158 6.90 8.48 -0.35
CA VAL A 158 7.48 8.64 -1.67
C VAL A 158 6.52 8.03 -2.68
N PRO A 159 6.13 8.77 -3.72
CA PRO A 159 5.27 8.24 -4.77
C PRO A 159 5.96 7.11 -5.55
N TRP A 160 5.14 6.23 -6.13
CA TRP A 160 5.63 5.21 -7.04
C TRP A 160 5.74 5.79 -8.48
N PRO A 161 6.71 5.38 -9.32
CA PRO A 161 7.64 4.26 -9.10
C PRO A 161 8.88 4.58 -8.25
N GLU A 162 9.11 5.85 -7.90
CA GLU A 162 10.32 6.28 -7.16
C GLU A 162 10.54 5.48 -5.87
N ALA A 163 9.46 5.15 -5.15
CA ALA A 163 9.53 4.34 -3.94
C ALA A 163 10.17 2.96 -4.19
N LEU A 164 9.83 2.33 -5.33
CA LEU A 164 10.44 1.06 -5.76
C LEU A 164 11.91 1.23 -6.13
N GLU A 165 12.27 2.29 -6.84
CA GLU A 165 13.65 2.60 -7.20
C GLU A 165 14.52 2.79 -5.96
N ARG A 166 14.00 3.48 -4.94
CA ARG A 166 14.65 3.65 -3.64
C ARG A 166 14.72 2.36 -2.81
N GLY A 167 13.98 1.33 -3.21
CA GLY A 167 13.97 0.03 -2.54
C GLY A 167 13.12 -0.02 -1.28
N HIS A 168 12.17 0.89 -1.12
CA HIS A 168 11.19 0.86 -0.02
C HIS A 168 9.83 1.37 -0.51
N ALA A 169 8.90 0.48 -0.68
CA ALA A 169 7.55 0.78 -1.13
C ALA A 169 6.53 0.33 -0.09
N VAL A 170 5.62 1.22 0.30
CA VAL A 170 4.51 0.95 1.21
C VAL A 170 3.22 1.04 0.43
N PHE A 171 2.29 0.14 0.71
CA PHE A 171 1.00 0.06 0.03
C PHE A 171 -0.07 -0.55 0.94
N VAL A 172 -1.33 -0.35 0.56
CA VAL A 172 -2.49 -0.93 1.24
C VAL A 172 -3.20 -1.82 0.25
N LEU A 173 -3.43 -3.07 0.60
CA LEU A 173 -4.18 -4.02 -0.21
C LEU A 173 -5.65 -4.07 0.21
N HIS A 174 -6.52 -4.18 -0.78
CA HIS A 174 -7.96 -4.38 -0.66
C HIS A 174 -8.36 -5.65 -1.42
N GLY A 175 -7.86 -6.79 -0.95
CA GLY A 175 -8.16 -8.11 -1.49
C GLY A 175 -9.17 -8.88 -0.65
N GLU A 176 -9.51 -10.07 -1.11
CA GLU A 176 -10.40 -10.97 -0.40
C GLU A 176 -9.70 -11.70 0.76
N LYS A 177 -8.38 -11.88 0.66
CA LYS A 177 -7.54 -12.56 1.67
C LYS A 177 -6.52 -11.61 2.28
N LEU A 178 -5.91 -10.76 1.46
CA LEU A 178 -4.93 -9.78 1.90
C LEU A 178 -5.55 -8.40 2.01
N SER A 179 -5.52 -7.82 3.19
CA SER A 179 -6.04 -6.48 3.45
C SER A 179 -5.12 -5.68 4.37
N GLY A 180 -5.21 -4.34 4.26
CA GLY A 180 -4.44 -3.41 5.05
C GLY A 180 -3.02 -3.19 4.53
N GLY A 181 -2.18 -2.61 5.36
CA GLY A 181 -0.86 -2.11 5.00
C GLY A 181 0.20 -3.21 4.83
N PHE A 182 1.00 -3.06 3.78
CA PHE A 182 2.17 -3.88 3.50
C PHE A 182 3.37 -3.00 3.17
N ALA A 183 4.56 -3.56 3.24
CA ALA A 183 5.79 -2.94 2.76
C ALA A 183 6.63 -3.94 1.99
N LEU A 184 7.24 -3.47 0.90
CA LEU A 184 8.35 -4.12 0.21
C LEU A 184 9.64 -3.39 0.56
N GLN A 185 10.60 -4.11 1.14
CA GLN A 185 11.92 -3.58 1.50
C GLN A 185 13.00 -4.35 0.76
N ARG A 186 13.72 -3.68 -0.14
CA ARG A 186 14.83 -4.29 -0.86
C ARG A 186 16.01 -4.52 0.08
N THR A 187 16.48 -5.75 0.11
CA THR A 187 17.62 -6.17 0.92
C THR A 187 18.88 -6.42 0.10
N ARG A 188 18.70 -6.72 -1.19
CA ARG A 188 19.78 -6.98 -2.12
C ARG A 188 19.40 -6.51 -3.53
N GLY A 189 20.31 -5.78 -4.18
CA GLY A 189 20.19 -5.41 -5.59
C GLY A 189 20.80 -6.46 -6.54
N GLY A 190 21.03 -6.08 -7.79
CA GLY A 190 21.64 -6.91 -8.83
C GLY A 190 20.61 -7.51 -9.79
N PRO A 191 20.99 -8.53 -10.58
CA PRO A 191 20.15 -9.08 -11.67
C PRO A 191 18.85 -9.75 -11.18
N LYS A 192 18.80 -10.18 -9.92
CA LYS A 192 17.61 -10.73 -9.25
C LYS A 192 17.49 -10.04 -7.89
N PRO A 193 16.90 -8.85 -7.83
CA PRO A 193 16.77 -8.12 -6.58
C PRO A 193 15.94 -8.92 -5.56
N GLN A 194 16.39 -8.89 -4.31
CA GLN A 194 15.70 -9.55 -3.21
C GLN A 194 15.06 -8.51 -2.30
N TRP A 195 13.84 -8.77 -1.95
CA TRP A 195 13.00 -7.93 -1.11
C TRP A 195 12.43 -8.73 0.06
N LEU A 196 11.98 -8.03 1.07
CA LEU A 196 11.11 -8.57 2.11
C LEU A 196 9.71 -7.99 1.93
N LEU A 197 8.73 -8.86 1.81
CA LEU A 197 7.31 -8.53 1.92
C LEU A 197 6.92 -8.64 3.39
N ILE A 198 6.39 -7.55 3.94
CA ILE A 198 6.12 -7.41 5.37
C ILE A 198 4.72 -6.85 5.55
N LYS A 199 3.86 -7.54 6.32
CA LYS A 199 2.59 -7.00 6.80
C LYS A 199 2.86 -5.91 7.84
N ARG A 200 2.23 -4.76 7.70
CA ARG A 200 2.29 -3.69 8.70
C ARG A 200 1.35 -3.98 9.88
N ARG A 201 1.65 -3.39 11.02
CA ARG A 201 0.78 -3.44 12.21
C ARG A 201 -0.39 -2.47 11.99
N ASP A 202 -1.56 -3.00 11.77
CA ASP A 202 -2.83 -2.30 11.59
C ASP A 202 -3.99 -3.20 12.08
N GLU A 203 -5.23 -2.76 11.94
CA GLU A 203 -6.44 -3.47 12.32
C GLU A 203 -6.67 -4.79 11.55
N HIS A 204 -6.03 -4.92 10.38
CA HIS A 204 -6.11 -6.14 9.55
C HIS A 204 -5.01 -7.17 9.88
N ALA A 205 -4.04 -6.80 10.74
CA ALA A 205 -2.97 -7.72 11.12
C ALA A 205 -3.53 -8.94 11.88
N ARG A 206 -3.00 -10.13 11.57
CA ARG A 206 -3.39 -11.40 12.20
C ARG A 206 -2.15 -12.15 12.70
N PRO A 207 -1.66 -11.79 13.89
CA PRO A 207 -0.50 -12.45 14.48
C PRO A 207 -0.75 -13.93 14.70
N GLY A 208 0.26 -14.76 14.39
CA GLY A 208 0.22 -16.19 14.62
C GLY A 208 -0.61 -17.01 13.62
N THR A 209 -1.16 -16.38 12.58
CA THR A 209 -1.94 -17.08 11.53
C THR A 209 -1.11 -17.35 10.29
N ASP A 210 -1.50 -18.37 9.53
CA ASP A 210 -0.95 -18.66 8.20
C ASP A 210 -2.05 -18.64 7.15
N VAL A 211 -2.29 -17.46 6.58
CA VAL A 211 -3.36 -17.21 5.60
C VAL A 211 -3.24 -18.11 4.37
N VAL A 212 -2.04 -18.54 4.02
CA VAL A 212 -1.79 -19.42 2.86
C VAL A 212 -2.31 -20.84 3.15
N ALA A 213 -2.06 -21.33 4.35
CA ALA A 213 -2.54 -22.64 4.78
C ALA A 213 -4.04 -22.63 5.10
N GLU A 214 -4.54 -21.53 5.68
CA GLU A 214 -5.94 -21.39 6.08
C GLU A 214 -6.89 -21.19 4.90
N ARG A 215 -6.40 -20.54 3.84
CA ARG A 215 -7.20 -20.17 2.65
C ARG A 215 -6.47 -20.51 1.35
N PRO A 216 -6.28 -21.81 1.03
CA PRO A 216 -5.51 -22.24 -0.14
C PRO A 216 -6.29 -22.09 -1.47
N GLU A 217 -7.59 -21.86 -1.45
CA GLU A 217 -8.44 -21.82 -2.64
C GLU A 217 -8.22 -20.58 -3.52
N SER A 218 -8.51 -20.69 -4.81
CA SER A 218 -8.63 -19.55 -5.74
C SER A 218 -9.84 -18.67 -5.39
N VAL A 219 -9.67 -17.34 -5.47
CA VAL A 219 -10.79 -16.38 -5.34
C VAL A 219 -11.64 -16.31 -6.61
N LEU A 220 -11.18 -16.85 -7.75
CA LEU A 220 -11.96 -16.90 -9.00
C LEU A 220 -12.74 -18.19 -9.14
N SER A 221 -12.04 -19.32 -9.06
CA SER A 221 -12.62 -20.64 -9.36
C SER A 221 -12.96 -21.49 -8.15
N GLY A 222 -12.47 -21.10 -6.95
CA GLY A 222 -12.56 -21.91 -5.74
C GLY A 222 -11.65 -23.15 -5.74
N ARG A 223 -10.84 -23.37 -6.79
CA ARG A 223 -9.92 -24.51 -6.87
C ARG A 223 -8.73 -24.34 -5.94
N THR A 224 -8.14 -25.44 -5.56
CA THR A 224 -6.82 -25.50 -4.94
C THR A 224 -5.83 -26.20 -5.88
N LEU A 225 -4.56 -25.86 -5.80
CA LEU A 225 -3.49 -26.64 -6.42
C LEU A 225 -3.15 -27.82 -5.49
N SER A 226 -3.16 -29.01 -6.04
CA SER A 226 -2.85 -30.28 -5.32
C SER A 226 -1.44 -30.74 -5.65
#